data_435c974e1ee4a445722716c0312703f7
#
_entry.id   435c974e1ee4a445722716c0312703f7
#
_cell.length_a   1.000
_cell.length_b   1.000
_cell.length_c   1.000
_cell.angle_alpha   90.00
_cell.angle_beta   90.00
_cell.angle_gamma   90.00
#
_symmetry.space_group_name_H-M   'P 1'
#
loop_
_entity.id
_entity.type
_entity.pdbx_description
1 polymer ?
#
loop_
_entity_poly.entity_id
_entity_poly.type
_entity_poly.pdbx_seq_one_letter_code
_entity_poly.pdbx_strand_id
1 'polypeptide(L)'
;MASLPSKISRRDFLKYVSAGLGALAFRPFYQTDIPETGESGRIITPGTGKVVRVSIKNISIYKEPSDESQILYQRFRNDLLNVYYEVESEYGPGYNPKWYRVWGGYVHSAHMQVVETHLNDVDYSVNNTPLPGRLGEVTVPFTQARINRTGQKWEDIFLLYYQSVYWVVGVINGPDGRPWYRIKDSTYDYDSLDYYIPAEHMRIIPWDEVSPITPEIPVEHKRIEVSIAKQTMTCYEYDEPVMTLKVSTGVPSTKREGVIPTSTPRGSYNIMNKIASHHMGEGQMTTDTEAYEFPGVPWCCYFIPETGVAFHGAYWHDNFGMMMSHGCVNMPCDKAKWLFRWAKPLISGDMKRENIGFGTRVDVI
;
A
#
# COMPACT_ATOMS: atom_id res chain seq x y z
N MET A 1 16.88 -17.05 -58.59
CA MET A 1 17.59 -17.07 -57.30
C MET A 1 17.99 -15.64 -56.96
N ALA A 2 17.20 -14.96 -56.18
CA ALA A 2 17.52 -13.59 -55.70
C ALA A 2 18.23 -13.71 -54.35
N SER A 3 19.45 -13.18 -54.29
CA SER A 3 20.27 -13.16 -53.10
C SER A 3 19.70 -12.27 -52.00
N LEU A 4 19.56 -12.78 -50.81
CA LEU A 4 19.21 -12.04 -49.59
C LEU A 4 20.30 -10.99 -49.30
N PRO A 5 19.96 -9.74 -48.97
CA PRO A 5 20.95 -8.74 -48.56
C PRO A 5 21.49 -9.05 -47.17
N SER A 6 22.79 -9.17 -47.11
CA SER A 6 23.54 -9.35 -45.88
C SER A 6 23.70 -8.02 -45.13
N LYS A 7 23.36 -8.05 -43.85
CA LYS A 7 23.58 -7.02 -42.79
C LYS A 7 22.57 -5.87 -42.76
N ILE A 8 21.49 -6.11 -42.03
CA ILE A 8 20.65 -5.02 -41.50
C ILE A 8 21.47 -4.27 -40.43
N SER A 9 21.56 -2.93 -40.57
CA SER A 9 22.26 -2.11 -39.57
C SER A 9 21.44 -2.06 -38.25
N ARG A 10 22.12 -1.89 -37.11
CA ARG A 10 21.44 -1.72 -35.80
C ARG A 10 20.40 -0.60 -35.82
N ARG A 11 20.62 0.42 -36.65
CA ARG A 11 19.73 1.58 -36.79
C ARG A 11 18.47 1.23 -37.59
N ASP A 12 18.56 0.34 -38.59
CA ASP A 12 17.41 -0.11 -39.36
C ASP A 12 16.60 -1.16 -38.62
N PHE A 13 17.27 -2.03 -37.81
CA PHE A 13 16.59 -2.95 -36.90
C PHE A 13 15.74 -2.19 -35.88
N LEU A 14 16.27 -1.11 -35.26
CA LEU A 14 15.53 -0.28 -34.32
C LEU A 14 14.33 0.43 -34.96
N LYS A 15 14.43 0.86 -36.21
CA LYS A 15 13.30 1.45 -36.94
C LYS A 15 12.20 0.43 -37.26
N TYR A 16 12.56 -0.81 -37.57
CA TYR A 16 11.58 -1.87 -37.82
C TYR A 16 10.93 -2.37 -36.53
N VAL A 17 11.69 -2.43 -35.41
CA VAL A 17 11.15 -2.79 -34.11
C VAL A 17 10.21 -1.70 -33.57
N SER A 18 10.55 -0.42 -33.73
CA SER A 18 9.70 0.68 -33.29
C SER A 18 8.43 0.82 -34.13
N ALA A 19 8.49 0.55 -35.43
CA ALA A 19 7.31 0.54 -36.33
C ALA A 19 6.42 -0.69 -36.07
N GLY A 20 6.99 -1.86 -35.71
CA GLY A 20 6.24 -3.08 -35.38
C GLY A 20 5.57 -3.01 -34.01
N LEU A 21 6.23 -2.43 -33.02
CA LEU A 21 5.66 -2.26 -31.68
C LEU A 21 4.59 -1.17 -31.62
N GLY A 22 4.72 -0.10 -32.41
CA GLY A 22 3.69 0.94 -32.51
C GLY A 22 2.38 0.46 -33.16
N ALA A 23 2.46 -0.48 -34.11
CA ALA A 23 1.28 -1.04 -34.76
C ALA A 23 0.50 -2.06 -33.90
N LEU A 24 1.15 -2.67 -32.91
CA LEU A 24 0.52 -3.60 -31.96
C LEU A 24 -0.07 -2.88 -30.72
N ALA A 25 0.41 -1.66 -30.41
CA ALA A 25 -0.04 -0.90 -29.25
C ALA A 25 -1.37 -0.13 -29.47
N PHE A 26 -1.84 0.03 -30.72
CA PHE A 26 -3.02 0.83 -31.06
C PHE A 26 -4.07 0.07 -31.88
N ARG A 27 -4.30 -1.20 -31.59
CA ARG A 27 -5.57 -1.80 -31.95
C ARG A 27 -6.56 -1.57 -30.82
N PRO A 28 -7.66 -0.81 -31.03
CA PRO A 28 -8.76 -0.85 -30.06
C PRO A 28 -9.31 -2.28 -30.12
N PHE A 29 -9.11 -3.02 -29.03
CA PHE A 29 -9.79 -4.30 -28.85
C PHE A 29 -11.27 -3.99 -28.69
N TYR A 30 -12.00 -4.03 -29.79
CA TYR A 30 -13.42 -4.21 -29.74
C TYR A 30 -13.67 -5.58 -29.12
N GLN A 31 -14.45 -5.53 -28.10
CA GLN A 31 -15.22 -6.55 -27.42
C GLN A 31 -15.35 -7.82 -28.28
N THR A 32 -14.59 -8.84 -27.94
CA THR A 32 -14.83 -10.18 -28.42
C THR A 32 -14.81 -11.10 -27.21
N ASP A 33 -15.99 -11.64 -26.98
CA ASP A 33 -16.26 -12.86 -26.26
C ASP A 33 -15.81 -12.88 -24.79
N ILE A 34 -16.72 -12.42 -23.92
CA ILE A 34 -16.80 -12.99 -22.58
C ILE A 34 -17.03 -14.49 -22.84
N PRO A 35 -16.10 -15.38 -22.46
CA PRO A 35 -16.30 -16.80 -22.62
C PRO A 35 -17.59 -17.19 -21.88
N GLU A 36 -18.54 -17.73 -22.61
CA GLU A 36 -19.66 -18.42 -21.97
C GLU A 36 -19.07 -19.54 -21.10
N THR A 37 -19.38 -19.45 -19.81
CA THR A 37 -19.28 -20.45 -18.76
C THR A 37 -18.79 -21.85 -19.21
N GLY A 38 -17.51 -22.11 -19.00
CA GLY A 38 -16.89 -23.42 -19.25
C GLY A 38 -15.54 -23.55 -18.60
N GLU A 39 -14.98 -22.50 -18.03
CA GLU A 39 -13.64 -22.49 -17.46
C GLU A 39 -13.68 -22.11 -15.97
N SER A 40 -13.02 -22.85 -15.20
CA SER A 40 -12.69 -22.94 -13.78
C SER A 40 -12.74 -21.68 -12.91
N GLY A 41 -13.75 -20.82 -13.02
CA GLY A 41 -13.93 -19.67 -12.12
C GLY A 41 -15.16 -18.82 -12.44
N ARG A 42 -15.79 -18.29 -11.41
CA ARG A 42 -16.93 -17.36 -11.53
C ARG A 42 -16.42 -15.93 -11.71
N ILE A 43 -16.79 -15.28 -12.82
CA ILE A 43 -16.54 -13.84 -13.02
C ILE A 43 -17.38 -13.07 -12.00
N ILE A 44 -16.71 -12.28 -11.15
CA ILE A 44 -17.36 -11.47 -10.11
C ILE A 44 -17.45 -10.00 -10.47
N THR A 45 -16.56 -9.50 -11.34
CA THR A 45 -16.57 -8.10 -11.76
C THR A 45 -16.05 -7.97 -13.21
N PRO A 46 -16.91 -7.72 -14.18
CA PRO A 46 -16.48 -7.51 -15.59
C PRO A 46 -15.89 -6.10 -15.76
N GLY A 47 -14.86 -6.02 -16.61
CA GLY A 47 -14.26 -4.82 -17.23
C GLY A 47 -14.18 -3.57 -16.37
N THR A 48 -13.22 -3.47 -15.46
CA THR A 48 -13.18 -2.38 -14.47
C THR A 48 -12.28 -1.20 -14.86
N GLY A 49 -11.41 -1.37 -15.86
CA GLY A 49 -10.30 -0.41 -16.07
C GLY A 49 -9.30 -0.35 -14.91
N LYS A 50 -9.41 -1.28 -13.95
CA LYS A 50 -8.56 -1.36 -12.75
C LYS A 50 -7.12 -1.67 -13.15
N VAL A 51 -6.19 -0.97 -12.52
CA VAL A 51 -4.75 -1.26 -12.61
C VAL A 51 -4.28 -1.83 -11.28
N VAL A 52 -3.46 -2.87 -11.33
CA VAL A 52 -2.84 -3.43 -10.15
C VAL A 52 -1.32 -3.41 -10.27
N ARG A 53 -0.65 -3.15 -9.16
CA ARG A 53 0.81 -3.16 -9.03
C ARG A 53 1.25 -4.46 -8.36
N VAL A 54 2.29 -5.10 -8.89
CA VAL A 54 2.96 -6.24 -8.24
C VAL A 54 3.73 -5.73 -7.02
N SER A 55 3.39 -6.23 -5.82
CA SER A 55 3.98 -5.76 -4.57
C SER A 55 5.17 -6.58 -4.08
N ILE A 56 5.36 -7.80 -4.58
CA ILE A 56 6.46 -8.72 -4.24
C ILE A 56 7.52 -8.79 -5.35
N LYS A 57 8.64 -9.46 -5.07
CA LYS A 57 9.78 -9.55 -5.99
C LYS A 57 9.39 -10.06 -7.38
N ASN A 58 8.58 -11.11 -7.45
CA ASN A 58 8.02 -11.64 -8.68
C ASN A 58 6.71 -12.40 -8.40
N ILE A 59 5.87 -12.50 -9.41
CA ILE A 59 4.62 -13.25 -9.39
C ILE A 59 4.42 -13.97 -10.72
N SER A 60 3.84 -15.16 -10.68
CA SER A 60 3.56 -15.97 -11.88
C SER A 60 2.21 -15.60 -12.49
N ILE A 61 2.19 -15.58 -13.83
CA ILE A 61 0.96 -15.49 -14.62
C ILE A 61 0.64 -16.89 -15.12
N TYR A 62 -0.56 -17.35 -14.81
CA TYR A 62 -1.02 -18.71 -15.06
C TYR A 62 -1.99 -18.77 -16.25
N LYS A 63 -2.08 -19.95 -16.89
CA LYS A 63 -3.03 -20.18 -17.98
C LYS A 63 -4.48 -20.16 -17.48
N GLU A 64 -4.73 -20.74 -16.31
CA GLU A 64 -6.02 -20.81 -15.64
C GLU A 64 -5.91 -20.18 -14.25
N PRO A 65 -7.03 -19.78 -13.59
CA PRO A 65 -7.01 -19.20 -12.24
C PRO A 65 -6.78 -20.29 -11.16
N SER A 66 -5.62 -20.91 -11.22
CA SER A 66 -5.15 -21.99 -10.31
C SER A 66 -3.63 -21.93 -10.21
N ASP A 67 -3.10 -22.09 -9.00
CA ASP A 67 -1.65 -22.18 -8.73
C ASP A 67 -1.03 -23.51 -9.18
N GLU A 68 -1.86 -24.52 -9.49
CA GLU A 68 -1.45 -25.78 -10.12
C GLU A 68 -1.43 -25.69 -11.66
N SER A 69 -1.97 -24.62 -12.24
CA SER A 69 -2.01 -24.41 -13.68
C SER A 69 -0.63 -24.08 -14.27
N GLN A 70 -0.50 -24.24 -15.57
CA GLN A 70 0.72 -23.89 -16.30
C GLN A 70 1.09 -22.42 -16.10
N ILE A 71 2.32 -22.17 -15.63
CA ILE A 71 2.91 -20.85 -15.60
C ILE A 71 3.28 -20.44 -17.02
N LEU A 72 2.75 -19.30 -17.48
CA LEU A 72 3.01 -18.77 -18.82
C LEU A 72 4.24 -17.85 -18.81
N TYR A 73 4.34 -16.98 -17.82
CA TYR A 73 5.47 -16.05 -17.62
C TYR A 73 5.42 -15.44 -16.21
N GLN A 74 6.40 -14.61 -15.88
CA GLN A 74 6.46 -13.90 -14.60
C GLN A 74 6.37 -12.38 -14.79
N ARG A 75 5.90 -11.71 -13.74
CA ARG A 75 5.93 -10.28 -13.55
C ARG A 75 6.73 -9.93 -12.30
N PHE A 76 7.26 -8.72 -12.27
CA PHE A 76 8.20 -8.30 -11.24
C PHE A 76 7.65 -7.15 -10.42
N ARG A 77 8.27 -6.90 -9.26
CA ARG A 77 7.88 -5.80 -8.37
C ARG A 77 7.75 -4.50 -9.15
N ASN A 78 6.65 -3.79 -8.90
CA ASN A 78 6.24 -2.54 -9.52
C ASN A 78 5.77 -2.64 -10.98
N ASP A 79 5.71 -3.83 -11.59
CA ASP A 79 4.97 -3.99 -12.84
C ASP A 79 3.51 -3.59 -12.61
N LEU A 80 2.96 -2.82 -13.55
CA LEU A 80 1.56 -2.41 -13.57
C LEU A 80 0.80 -3.29 -14.56
N LEU A 81 -0.28 -3.90 -14.10
CA LEU A 81 -1.10 -4.80 -14.90
C LEU A 81 -2.54 -4.27 -15.00
N ASN A 82 -3.07 -4.23 -16.21
CA ASN A 82 -4.49 -3.97 -16.43
C ASN A 82 -5.31 -5.21 -16.09
N VAL A 83 -6.33 -5.05 -15.26
CA VAL A 83 -7.28 -6.08 -14.90
C VAL A 83 -8.48 -6.01 -15.83
N TYR A 84 -8.69 -7.05 -16.62
CA TYR A 84 -9.85 -7.14 -17.50
C TYR A 84 -11.12 -7.52 -16.76
N TYR A 85 -11.01 -8.47 -15.81
CA TYR A 85 -12.08 -8.84 -14.90
C TYR A 85 -11.52 -9.62 -13.70
N GLU A 86 -12.33 -9.73 -12.66
CA GLU A 86 -12.03 -10.51 -11.45
C GLU A 86 -12.74 -11.87 -11.52
N VAL A 87 -12.07 -12.90 -11.03
CA VAL A 87 -12.56 -14.28 -11.00
C VAL A 87 -12.42 -14.83 -9.60
N GLU A 88 -13.44 -15.53 -9.11
CA GLU A 88 -13.33 -16.43 -7.97
C GLU A 88 -13.13 -17.85 -8.49
N SER A 89 -12.07 -18.51 -8.04
CA SER A 89 -11.72 -19.86 -8.44
C SER A 89 -11.72 -20.81 -7.24
N GLU A 90 -12.36 -21.95 -7.42
CA GLU A 90 -12.33 -23.06 -6.44
C GLU A 90 -11.02 -23.86 -6.53
N TYR A 91 -10.25 -23.67 -7.60
CA TYR A 91 -8.99 -24.39 -7.88
C TYR A 91 -7.74 -23.61 -7.50
N GLY A 92 -7.89 -22.46 -6.84
CA GLY A 92 -6.78 -21.66 -6.34
C GLY A 92 -6.48 -21.90 -4.87
N PRO A 93 -5.51 -21.16 -4.29
CA PRO A 93 -5.23 -21.23 -2.87
C PRO A 93 -6.51 -20.95 -2.06
N GLY A 94 -6.98 -21.93 -1.29
CA GLY A 94 -8.28 -21.87 -0.59
C GLY A 94 -8.42 -20.72 0.41
N TYR A 95 -7.31 -20.07 0.75
CA TYR A 95 -7.33 -18.90 1.63
C TYR A 95 -7.76 -17.61 0.92
N ASN A 96 -7.57 -17.50 -0.40
CA ASN A 96 -8.04 -16.37 -1.20
C ASN A 96 -8.44 -16.86 -2.60
N PRO A 97 -9.73 -17.02 -2.89
CA PRO A 97 -10.19 -17.52 -4.18
C PRO A 97 -10.10 -16.48 -5.31
N LYS A 98 -9.70 -15.24 -4.99
CA LYS A 98 -9.75 -14.11 -5.93
C LYS A 98 -8.54 -14.07 -6.85
N TRP A 99 -8.80 -14.05 -8.17
CA TRP A 99 -7.84 -13.92 -9.24
C TRP A 99 -8.17 -12.75 -10.15
N TYR A 100 -7.16 -12.19 -10.76
CA TYR A 100 -7.29 -11.17 -11.79
C TYR A 100 -6.97 -11.75 -13.16
N ARG A 101 -7.90 -11.57 -14.11
CA ARG A 101 -7.61 -11.79 -15.53
C ARG A 101 -6.81 -10.60 -16.03
N VAL A 102 -5.59 -10.86 -16.47
CA VAL A 102 -4.65 -9.89 -17.01
C VAL A 102 -4.26 -10.27 -18.43
N TRP A 103 -3.43 -9.48 -19.10
CA TRP A 103 -2.97 -9.84 -20.43
C TRP A 103 -2.30 -11.22 -20.43
N GLY A 104 -2.79 -12.07 -21.33
CA GLY A 104 -2.25 -13.41 -21.56
C GLY A 104 -2.64 -14.49 -20.56
N GLY A 105 -3.15 -14.17 -19.34
CA GLY A 105 -3.42 -15.19 -18.32
C GLY A 105 -4.06 -14.65 -17.06
N TYR A 106 -3.87 -15.37 -15.95
CA TYR A 106 -4.42 -15.07 -14.65
C TYR A 106 -3.32 -14.86 -13.62
N VAL A 107 -3.54 -13.94 -12.70
CA VAL A 107 -2.66 -13.69 -11.55
C VAL A 107 -3.45 -13.72 -10.26
N HIS A 108 -2.89 -14.35 -9.23
CA HIS A 108 -3.50 -14.38 -7.90
C HIS A 108 -3.46 -12.99 -7.25
N SER A 109 -4.56 -12.57 -6.61
CA SER A 109 -4.71 -11.20 -6.11
C SER A 109 -3.91 -10.88 -4.83
N ALA A 110 -3.47 -11.90 -4.08
CA ALA A 110 -2.92 -11.75 -2.72
C ALA A 110 -1.75 -10.77 -2.60
N HIS A 111 -0.92 -10.67 -3.64
CA HIS A 111 0.28 -9.82 -3.66
C HIS A 111 0.17 -8.70 -4.70
N MET A 112 -1.03 -8.24 -4.93
CA MET A 112 -1.33 -7.14 -5.82
C MET A 112 -1.90 -5.98 -5.01
N GLN A 113 -1.50 -4.78 -5.36
CA GLN A 113 -2.12 -3.55 -4.87
C GLN A 113 -2.95 -2.93 -5.98
N VAL A 114 -4.22 -2.66 -5.75
CA VAL A 114 -5.02 -1.81 -6.66
C VAL A 114 -4.49 -0.40 -6.57
N VAL A 115 -4.18 0.19 -7.72
CA VAL A 115 -3.58 1.52 -7.82
C VAL A 115 -4.29 2.40 -8.83
N GLU A 116 -4.22 3.70 -8.60
CA GLU A 116 -4.71 4.72 -9.51
C GLU A 116 -3.57 5.68 -9.85
N THR A 117 -3.77 6.50 -10.85
CA THR A 117 -2.87 7.62 -11.18
C THR A 117 -3.68 8.88 -11.20
N HIS A 118 -3.45 9.73 -10.22
CA HIS A 118 -4.03 11.05 -10.14
C HIS A 118 -2.93 12.08 -9.89
N LEU A 119 -2.78 13.03 -10.83
CA LEU A 119 -1.85 14.15 -10.67
C LEU A 119 -2.60 15.31 -10.02
N ASN A 120 -1.92 16.03 -9.14
CA ASN A 120 -2.50 17.05 -8.30
C ASN A 120 -1.91 18.43 -8.59
N ASP A 121 -2.69 19.47 -8.35
CA ASP A 121 -2.18 20.83 -8.27
C ASP A 121 -1.29 21.00 -7.03
N VAL A 122 -0.32 21.89 -7.13
CA VAL A 122 0.64 22.14 -6.06
C VAL A 122 0.03 23.03 -4.99
N ASP A 123 0.01 22.59 -3.75
CA ASP A 123 -0.40 23.40 -2.61
C ASP A 123 0.80 24.12 -1.97
N TYR A 124 1.01 25.36 -2.34
CA TYR A 124 2.08 26.21 -1.80
C TYR A 124 1.84 26.65 -0.34
N SER A 125 0.64 26.45 0.22
CA SER A 125 0.34 26.81 1.61
C SER A 125 1.17 26.01 2.62
N VAL A 126 1.70 24.86 2.21
CA VAL A 126 2.58 24.02 3.05
C VAL A 126 3.85 24.79 3.49
N ASN A 127 4.33 25.78 2.74
CA ASN A 127 5.50 26.59 3.10
C ASN A 127 5.28 27.44 4.36
N ASN A 128 4.03 27.75 4.69
CA ASN A 128 3.65 28.60 5.82
C ASN A 128 3.04 27.79 6.98
N THR A 129 3.06 26.46 6.88
CA THR A 129 2.50 25.58 7.91
C THR A 129 3.55 25.28 8.98
N PRO A 130 3.24 25.46 10.28
CA PRO A 130 4.14 25.07 11.35
C PRO A 130 4.42 23.56 11.33
N LEU A 131 5.54 23.13 11.92
CA LEU A 131 5.81 21.72 12.12
C LEU A 131 4.72 21.07 12.99
N PRO A 132 4.34 19.85 12.68
CA PRO A 132 4.97 18.86 11.79
C PRO A 132 4.69 19.04 10.29
N GLY A 133 3.97 20.04 9.83
CA GLY A 133 3.62 20.27 8.44
C GLY A 133 2.19 19.83 8.12
N ARG A 134 1.93 19.54 6.85
CA ARG A 134 0.65 19.02 6.34
C ARG A 134 0.80 17.54 5.96
N LEU A 135 -0.23 16.74 6.20
CA LEU A 135 -0.24 15.37 5.68
C LEU A 135 -0.47 15.38 4.17
N GLY A 136 0.33 14.58 3.47
CA GLY A 136 0.19 14.31 2.05
C GLY A 136 0.07 12.81 1.80
N GLU A 137 -0.73 12.43 0.82
CA GLU A 137 -0.97 11.05 0.39
C GLU A 137 -0.52 10.88 -1.06
N VAL A 138 0.27 9.84 -1.33
CA VAL A 138 0.72 9.51 -2.69
C VAL A 138 -0.45 9.00 -3.51
N THR A 139 -0.65 9.62 -4.69
CA THR A 139 -1.80 9.37 -5.59
C THR A 139 -1.41 8.79 -6.94
N VAL A 140 -0.16 8.34 -7.06
CA VAL A 140 0.36 7.61 -8.23
C VAL A 140 0.82 6.22 -7.77
N PRO A 141 0.92 5.22 -8.67
CA PRO A 141 1.29 3.85 -8.29
C PRO A 141 2.58 3.76 -7.46
N PHE A 142 3.57 4.54 -7.83
CA PHE A 142 4.80 4.78 -7.08
C PHE A 142 5.51 6.05 -7.59
N THR A 143 6.36 6.62 -6.75
CA THR A 143 7.21 7.78 -7.11
C THR A 143 8.58 7.64 -6.47
N GLN A 144 9.62 8.11 -7.18
CA GLN A 144 11.00 8.07 -6.69
C GLN A 144 11.25 9.20 -5.71
N ALA A 145 11.57 8.86 -4.47
CA ALA A 145 12.07 9.82 -3.49
C ALA A 145 13.55 10.10 -3.71
N ARG A 146 13.94 11.36 -3.55
CA ARG A 146 15.32 11.84 -3.73
C ARG A 146 15.76 12.68 -2.55
N ILE A 147 17.05 12.61 -2.26
CA ILE A 147 17.71 13.51 -1.31
C ILE A 147 18.68 14.46 -2.04
N ASN A 148 18.92 15.61 -1.40
CA ASN A 148 19.91 16.58 -1.85
C ASN A 148 20.73 17.06 -0.63
N ARG A 149 21.72 16.27 -0.23
CA ARG A 149 22.52 16.53 0.99
C ARG A 149 23.39 17.78 0.91
N THR A 150 23.87 18.10 -0.27
CA THR A 150 24.86 19.16 -0.48
C THR A 150 24.32 20.38 -1.23
N GLY A 151 23.05 20.35 -1.62
CA GLY A 151 22.45 21.37 -2.49
C GLY A 151 22.89 21.27 -3.97
N GLN A 152 23.77 20.33 -4.32
CA GLN A 152 24.33 20.22 -5.66
C GLN A 152 24.01 18.90 -6.37
N LYS A 153 23.81 17.81 -5.62
CA LYS A 153 23.60 16.48 -6.21
C LYS A 153 22.34 15.84 -5.66
N TRP A 154 21.46 15.44 -6.57
CA TRP A 154 20.28 14.67 -6.29
C TRP A 154 20.58 13.18 -6.36
N GLU A 155 20.17 12.43 -5.33
CA GLU A 155 20.39 10.99 -5.24
C GLU A 155 19.04 10.30 -4.99
N ASP A 156 18.77 9.23 -5.74
CA ASP A 156 17.61 8.39 -5.52
C ASP A 156 17.78 7.60 -4.21
N ILE A 157 16.73 7.49 -3.41
CA ILE A 157 16.74 6.71 -2.17
C ILE A 157 15.80 5.52 -2.26
N PHE A 158 14.52 5.68 -2.01
CA PHE A 158 13.53 4.63 -2.08
C PHE A 158 12.29 5.08 -2.87
N LEU A 159 11.41 4.13 -3.16
CA LEU A 159 10.12 4.42 -3.79
C LEU A 159 9.06 4.67 -2.73
N LEU A 160 8.22 5.67 -2.97
CA LEU A 160 6.98 5.89 -2.23
C LEU A 160 5.83 5.32 -3.05
N TYR A 161 4.85 4.73 -2.38
CA TYR A 161 3.80 3.94 -3.01
C TYR A 161 2.42 4.55 -2.83
N TYR A 162 1.51 4.22 -3.72
CA TYR A 162 0.11 4.63 -3.68
C TYR A 162 -0.51 4.44 -2.30
N GLN A 163 -1.22 5.47 -1.79
CA GLN A 163 -1.83 5.53 -0.46
C GLN A 163 -0.87 5.56 0.74
N SER A 164 0.44 5.62 0.53
CA SER A 164 1.36 5.96 1.63
C SER A 164 1.23 7.44 2.00
N VAL A 165 1.44 7.76 3.27
CA VAL A 165 1.18 9.10 3.85
C VAL A 165 2.43 9.68 4.48
N TYR A 166 2.64 10.99 4.31
CA TYR A 166 3.87 11.68 4.75
C TYR A 166 3.59 13.08 5.27
N TRP A 167 4.53 13.61 6.07
CA TRP A 167 4.51 15.01 6.50
C TRP A 167 5.22 15.89 5.48
N VAL A 168 4.45 16.74 4.81
CA VAL A 168 4.94 17.74 3.84
C VAL A 168 5.22 19.04 4.56
N VAL A 169 6.45 19.53 4.42
CA VAL A 169 6.95 20.70 5.14
C VAL A 169 7.37 21.86 4.22
N GLY A 170 7.23 21.69 2.92
CA GLY A 170 7.52 22.77 1.98
C GLY A 170 7.49 22.35 0.52
N VAL A 171 7.62 23.34 -0.35
CA VAL A 171 7.76 23.22 -1.80
C VAL A 171 9.10 23.84 -2.20
N ILE A 172 9.83 23.16 -3.06
CA ILE A 172 11.07 23.66 -3.67
C ILE A 172 11.04 23.42 -5.19
N ASN A 173 12.00 24.01 -5.91
CA ASN A 173 12.27 23.60 -7.28
C ASN A 173 13.13 22.34 -7.29
N GLY A 174 12.63 21.29 -7.90
CA GLY A 174 13.30 20.00 -8.03
C GLY A 174 14.40 19.98 -9.09
N PRO A 175 15.01 18.81 -9.32
CA PRO A 175 16.09 18.65 -10.29
C PRO A 175 15.67 18.90 -11.74
N ASP A 176 14.39 18.82 -12.02
CA ASP A 176 13.76 19.05 -13.32
C ASP A 176 13.17 20.47 -13.49
N GLY A 177 13.40 21.34 -12.50
CA GLY A 177 12.87 22.71 -12.47
C GLY A 177 11.38 22.82 -12.14
N ARG A 178 10.69 21.69 -11.89
CA ARG A 178 9.29 21.65 -11.48
C ARG A 178 9.15 21.72 -9.94
N PRO A 179 7.94 22.04 -9.40
CA PRO A 179 7.69 21.99 -7.98
C PRO A 179 7.84 20.58 -7.41
N TRP A 180 8.56 20.46 -6.30
CA TRP A 180 8.72 19.25 -5.52
C TRP A 180 8.36 19.50 -4.08
N TYR A 181 7.64 18.55 -3.45
CA TYR A 181 7.38 18.59 -2.02
C TYR A 181 8.59 18.12 -1.24
N ARG A 182 8.93 18.89 -0.18
CA ARG A 182 9.87 18.47 0.85
C ARG A 182 9.10 17.71 1.92
N ILE A 183 9.51 16.48 2.13
CA ILE A 183 8.95 15.55 3.11
C ILE A 183 9.92 15.45 4.28
N LYS A 184 9.38 15.51 5.49
CA LYS A 184 10.12 15.29 6.72
C LYS A 184 9.67 14.01 7.37
N ASP A 185 10.53 13.00 7.33
CA ASP A 185 10.26 11.68 7.87
C ASP A 185 11.15 11.40 9.09
N SER A 186 10.62 10.71 10.08
CA SER A 186 11.37 10.20 11.22
C SER A 186 11.76 8.76 10.93
N THR A 187 12.85 8.59 10.20
CA THR A 187 13.47 7.30 10.05
C THR A 187 14.30 7.00 11.30
N TYR A 188 14.09 5.86 11.94
CA TYR A 188 14.95 5.28 12.97
C TYR A 188 15.76 6.30 13.81
N ASP A 189 15.24 6.72 14.93
CA ASP A 189 15.92 7.37 16.11
C ASP A 189 16.83 8.57 15.86
N TYR A 190 17.16 8.94 14.64
CA TYR A 190 18.10 10.02 14.35
C TYR A 190 17.55 10.97 13.30
N ASP A 191 17.73 12.24 13.56
CA ASP A 191 17.49 13.42 12.75
C ASP A 191 16.62 13.21 11.51
N SER A 192 15.43 13.78 11.55
CA SER A 192 14.47 13.76 10.46
C SER A 192 15.15 13.88 9.10
N LEU A 193 15.06 12.81 8.30
CA LEU A 193 15.52 12.82 6.93
C LEU A 193 14.58 13.70 6.11
N ASP A 194 15.16 14.72 5.46
CA ASP A 194 14.45 15.49 4.44
C ASP A 194 14.65 14.82 3.10
N TYR A 195 13.57 14.44 2.42
CA TYR A 195 13.60 13.95 1.05
C TYR A 195 12.48 14.58 0.22
N TYR A 196 12.52 14.36 -1.08
CA TYR A 196 11.74 15.15 -2.03
C TYR A 196 11.12 14.26 -3.09
N ILE A 197 9.90 14.61 -3.51
CA ILE A 197 9.19 13.97 -4.63
C ILE A 197 8.53 15.06 -5.50
N PRO A 198 8.21 14.79 -6.79
CA PRO A 198 7.37 15.69 -7.58
C PRO A 198 6.05 15.99 -6.85
N ALA A 199 5.73 17.27 -6.71
CA ALA A 199 4.56 17.70 -5.93
C ALA A 199 3.24 17.19 -6.55
N GLU A 200 3.17 17.06 -7.86
CA GLU A 200 2.02 16.53 -8.59
C GLU A 200 1.66 15.06 -8.26
N HIS A 201 2.60 14.30 -7.67
CA HIS A 201 2.41 12.89 -7.29
C HIS A 201 1.76 12.70 -5.90
N MET A 202 1.46 13.78 -5.21
CA MET A 202 0.93 13.77 -3.85
C MET A 202 -0.15 14.81 -3.67
N ARG A 203 -1.29 14.43 -3.09
CA ARG A 203 -2.32 15.38 -2.65
C ARG A 203 -2.10 15.75 -1.19
N ILE A 204 -2.33 16.99 -0.85
CA ILE A 204 -2.38 17.43 0.56
C ILE A 204 -3.75 17.06 1.12
N ILE A 205 -3.75 16.36 2.25
CA ILE A 205 -4.97 15.90 2.91
C ILE A 205 -5.57 17.06 3.70
N PRO A 206 -6.82 17.47 3.42
CA PRO A 206 -7.48 18.54 4.17
C PRO A 206 -7.89 18.04 5.57
N TRP A 207 -8.06 18.99 6.50
CA TRP A 207 -8.35 18.67 7.91
C TRP A 207 -9.65 17.90 8.11
N ASP A 208 -10.70 18.23 7.40
CA ASP A 208 -12.00 17.56 7.48
C ASP A 208 -11.92 16.06 7.15
N GLU A 209 -10.97 15.64 6.33
CA GLU A 209 -10.70 14.24 6.05
C GLU A 209 -10.01 13.48 7.19
N VAL A 210 -9.43 14.16 8.16
CA VAL A 210 -8.73 13.55 9.31
C VAL A 210 -9.32 13.94 10.66
N SER A 211 -10.30 14.84 10.67
CA SER A 211 -11.03 15.23 11.88
C SER A 211 -11.68 14.02 12.55
N PRO A 212 -11.81 14.03 13.89
CA PRO A 212 -12.39 12.91 14.63
C PRO A 212 -13.81 12.55 14.21
N ILE A 213 -14.13 11.25 14.23
CA ILE A 213 -15.47 10.71 14.02
C ILE A 213 -16.08 10.40 15.40
N THR A 214 -17.32 10.82 15.65
CA THR A 214 -18.04 10.64 16.92
C THR A 214 -17.16 10.97 18.14
N PRO A 215 -16.57 12.19 18.20
CA PRO A 215 -15.67 12.57 19.29
C PRO A 215 -16.38 12.67 20.65
N GLU A 216 -17.69 12.92 20.66
CA GLU A 216 -18.57 13.03 21.83
C GLU A 216 -18.76 11.71 22.55
N ILE A 217 -18.64 10.56 21.87
CA ILE A 217 -18.83 9.25 22.52
C ILE A 217 -17.69 8.99 23.48
N PRO A 218 -17.99 8.72 24.78
CA PRO A 218 -16.98 8.40 25.78
C PRO A 218 -16.15 7.17 25.42
N VAL A 219 -14.91 7.11 25.91
CA VAL A 219 -13.96 6.04 25.55
C VAL A 219 -14.43 4.66 26.01
N GLU A 220 -15.14 4.57 27.12
CA GLU A 220 -15.70 3.35 27.70
C GLU A 220 -16.80 2.72 26.82
N HIS A 221 -17.40 3.49 25.92
CA HIS A 221 -18.41 3.04 24.97
C HIS A 221 -17.85 2.72 23.59
N LYS A 222 -16.54 2.83 23.39
CA LYS A 222 -15.85 2.44 22.15
C LYS A 222 -14.95 1.24 22.42
N ARG A 223 -15.12 0.17 21.66
CA ARG A 223 -14.24 -1.01 21.72
C ARG A 223 -14.00 -1.60 20.34
N ILE A 224 -12.88 -2.28 20.21
CA ILE A 224 -12.46 -3.02 19.03
C ILE A 224 -12.31 -4.47 19.40
N GLU A 225 -12.89 -5.37 18.61
CA GLU A 225 -12.70 -6.80 18.73
C GLU A 225 -11.97 -7.32 17.48
N VAL A 226 -10.86 -8.04 17.67
CA VAL A 226 -10.08 -8.67 16.61
C VAL A 226 -10.15 -10.17 16.78
N SER A 227 -10.74 -10.87 15.82
CA SER A 227 -10.75 -12.33 15.78
C SER A 227 -9.61 -12.85 14.90
N ILE A 228 -8.57 -13.41 15.53
CA ILE A 228 -7.44 -14.03 14.81
C ILE A 228 -7.94 -15.23 13.97
N ALA A 229 -8.85 -16.02 14.52
CA ALA A 229 -9.37 -17.20 13.82
C ALA A 229 -10.18 -16.85 12.55
N LYS A 230 -10.94 -15.74 12.58
CA LYS A 230 -11.77 -15.30 11.46
C LYS A 230 -11.08 -14.27 10.57
N GLN A 231 -9.92 -13.76 11.01
CA GLN A 231 -9.23 -12.63 10.36
C GLN A 231 -10.17 -11.45 10.12
N THR A 232 -10.90 -11.06 11.19
CA THR A 232 -11.88 -9.98 11.16
C THR A 232 -11.65 -9.03 12.31
N MET A 233 -12.02 -7.77 12.10
CA MET A 233 -12.08 -6.73 13.14
C MET A 233 -13.48 -6.13 13.13
N THR A 234 -14.04 -5.88 14.34
CA THR A 234 -15.30 -5.16 14.53
C THR A 234 -15.10 -4.03 15.53
N CYS A 235 -15.54 -2.84 15.17
CA CYS A 235 -15.62 -1.67 16.06
C CYS A 235 -17.03 -1.50 16.56
N TYR A 236 -17.18 -1.15 17.83
CA TYR A 236 -18.48 -1.00 18.50
C TYR A 236 -18.59 0.37 19.16
N GLU A 237 -19.79 0.95 19.10
CA GLU A 237 -20.25 2.08 19.94
C GLU A 237 -21.47 1.63 20.73
N TYR A 238 -21.44 1.74 22.08
CA TYR A 238 -22.54 1.27 22.94
C TYR A 238 -22.98 -0.17 22.65
N ASP A 239 -22.02 -1.08 22.36
CA ASP A 239 -22.24 -2.48 21.97
C ASP A 239 -22.83 -2.71 20.57
N GLU A 240 -23.19 -1.66 19.82
CA GLU A 240 -23.63 -1.76 18.44
C GLU A 240 -22.41 -1.76 17.48
N PRO A 241 -22.35 -2.66 16.50
CA PRO A 241 -21.26 -2.70 15.53
C PRO A 241 -21.39 -1.54 14.53
N VAL A 242 -20.35 -0.69 14.47
CA VAL A 242 -20.29 0.46 13.54
C VAL A 242 -19.38 0.21 12.34
N MET A 243 -18.48 -0.75 12.44
CA MET A 243 -17.63 -1.20 11.32
C MET A 243 -17.21 -2.64 11.54
N THR A 244 -17.35 -3.47 10.51
CA THR A 244 -16.80 -4.84 10.47
C THR A 244 -16.06 -5.05 9.14
N LEU A 245 -14.84 -5.57 9.18
CA LEU A 245 -14.05 -5.82 7.97
C LEU A 245 -13.09 -7.01 8.15
N LYS A 246 -12.58 -7.51 7.01
CA LYS A 246 -11.45 -8.44 6.99
C LYS A 246 -10.16 -7.69 7.24
N VAL A 247 -9.29 -8.28 8.05
CA VAL A 247 -7.96 -7.77 8.39
C VAL A 247 -6.91 -8.86 8.18
N SER A 248 -5.64 -8.51 8.33
CA SER A 248 -4.53 -9.47 8.30
C SER A 248 -3.71 -9.34 9.56
N THR A 249 -3.80 -10.34 10.44
CA THR A 249 -2.99 -10.42 11.66
C THR A 249 -1.63 -11.04 11.40
N GLY A 250 -0.81 -11.13 12.44
CA GLY A 250 0.55 -11.66 12.37
C GLY A 250 0.62 -13.16 12.05
N VAL A 251 1.55 -13.53 11.19
CA VAL A 251 1.85 -14.94 10.85
C VAL A 251 2.55 -15.57 12.06
N PRO A 252 2.07 -16.73 12.57
CA PRO A 252 2.77 -17.42 13.64
C PRO A 252 4.20 -17.79 13.25
N SER A 253 5.16 -17.35 14.05
CA SER A 253 6.56 -17.77 13.89
C SER A 253 6.94 -18.79 14.96
N THR A 254 7.91 -19.66 14.65
CA THR A 254 8.57 -20.46 15.67
C THR A 254 9.31 -19.53 16.64
N LYS A 255 9.00 -19.62 17.92
CA LYS A 255 9.66 -18.84 18.98
C LYS A 255 11.17 -19.09 18.91
N ARG A 256 11.94 -18.04 18.68
CA ARG A 256 13.39 -18.01 18.87
C ARG A 256 13.68 -17.09 20.05
N GLU A 257 14.61 -17.47 20.91
CA GLU A 257 15.02 -16.63 22.04
C GLU A 257 15.60 -15.30 21.53
N GLY A 258 15.13 -14.18 22.07
CA GLY A 258 15.58 -12.84 21.68
C GLY A 258 14.88 -12.24 20.45
N VAL A 259 13.94 -12.95 19.81
CA VAL A 259 13.19 -12.44 18.65
C VAL A 259 11.75 -12.11 19.08
N ILE A 260 11.26 -10.94 18.68
CA ILE A 260 9.86 -10.54 18.91
C ILE A 260 8.95 -11.50 18.12
N PRO A 261 7.93 -12.13 18.78
CA PRO A 261 7.01 -13.01 18.08
C PRO A 261 6.26 -12.28 16.99
N THR A 262 6.16 -12.87 15.81
CA THR A 262 5.43 -12.29 14.67
C THR A 262 3.92 -12.56 14.69
N SER A 263 3.40 -13.36 15.63
CA SER A 263 1.97 -13.53 15.84
C SER A 263 1.38 -12.33 16.59
N THR A 264 0.17 -11.89 16.21
CA THR A 264 -0.56 -10.86 16.96
C THR A 264 -0.92 -11.42 18.34
N PRO A 265 -0.50 -10.76 19.46
CA PRO A 265 -0.75 -11.27 20.80
C PRO A 265 -2.24 -11.20 21.16
N ARG A 266 -2.77 -12.31 21.73
CA ARG A 266 -4.12 -12.34 22.31
C ARG A 266 -4.16 -11.60 23.64
N GLY A 267 -5.29 -10.97 23.94
CA GLY A 267 -5.48 -10.25 25.21
C GLY A 267 -6.36 -9.02 25.07
N SER A 268 -6.46 -8.26 26.16
CA SER A 268 -7.16 -6.98 26.21
C SER A 268 -6.15 -5.85 26.40
N TYR A 269 -6.23 -4.87 25.53
CA TYR A 269 -5.31 -3.75 25.42
C TYR A 269 -6.09 -2.43 25.27
N ASN A 270 -5.36 -1.32 25.18
CA ASN A 270 -5.91 -0.03 24.80
C ASN A 270 -5.03 0.63 23.74
N ILE A 271 -5.62 1.38 22.84
CA ILE A 271 -4.83 2.24 21.96
C ILE A 271 -4.14 3.30 22.81
N MET A 272 -2.81 3.35 22.75
CA MET A 272 -1.98 4.23 23.57
C MET A 272 -1.31 5.33 22.77
N ASN A 273 -1.09 5.12 21.48
CA ASN A 273 -0.45 6.09 20.59
C ASN A 273 -1.02 6.02 19.20
N LYS A 274 -1.16 7.17 18.55
CA LYS A 274 -1.63 7.29 17.16
C LYS A 274 -0.68 8.14 16.35
N ILE A 275 -0.20 7.59 15.23
CA ILE A 275 0.76 8.22 14.32
C ILE A 275 0.17 8.15 12.90
N ALA A 276 -0.05 9.30 12.27
CA ALA A 276 -0.69 9.37 10.96
C ALA A 276 0.19 8.83 9.81
N SER A 277 1.49 8.96 9.97
CA SER A 277 2.52 8.50 9.02
C SER A 277 3.71 7.96 9.81
N HIS A 278 4.04 6.71 9.60
CA HIS A 278 5.19 6.08 10.27
C HIS A 278 6.06 5.35 9.27
N HIS A 279 7.38 5.54 9.38
CA HIS A 279 8.36 4.75 8.66
C HIS A 279 8.61 3.47 9.45
N MET A 280 8.07 2.35 8.99
CA MET A 280 8.22 1.05 9.63
C MET A 280 9.31 0.23 8.95
N GLY A 281 10.03 -0.59 9.72
CA GLY A 281 11.03 -1.51 9.19
C GLY A 281 11.67 -2.33 10.29
N GLU A 282 12.47 -3.31 9.90
CA GLU A 282 13.25 -4.14 10.80
C GLU A 282 14.58 -4.51 10.14
N GLY A 283 15.65 -4.57 10.95
CA GLY A 283 16.99 -4.91 10.52
C GLY A 283 17.75 -3.72 9.88
N GLN A 284 19.01 -3.97 9.57
CA GLN A 284 19.86 -2.99 8.87
C GLN A 284 19.91 -3.31 7.38
N MET A 285 19.33 -2.46 6.53
CA MET A 285 19.25 -2.66 5.09
C MET A 285 20.60 -2.90 4.39
N THR A 286 21.71 -2.50 5.04
CA THR A 286 23.06 -2.65 4.50
C THR A 286 23.75 -3.97 4.86
N THR A 287 23.31 -4.63 5.93
CA THR A 287 23.98 -5.80 6.50
C THR A 287 23.08 -7.01 6.72
N ASP A 288 21.76 -6.80 6.75
CA ASP A 288 20.78 -7.84 7.01
C ASP A 288 19.98 -8.14 5.74
N THR A 289 20.06 -9.38 5.24
CA THR A 289 19.35 -9.82 4.02
C THR A 289 17.85 -9.96 4.21
N GLU A 290 17.40 -10.06 5.46
CA GLU A 290 15.98 -10.16 5.84
C GLU A 290 15.38 -8.80 6.22
N ALA A 291 16.18 -7.73 6.22
CA ALA A 291 15.71 -6.39 6.51
C ALA A 291 14.63 -5.94 5.51
N TYR A 292 13.64 -5.26 6.04
CA TYR A 292 12.58 -4.65 5.24
C TYR A 292 12.28 -3.23 5.71
N GLU A 293 11.75 -2.43 4.80
CA GLU A 293 11.43 -1.03 5.02
C GLU A 293 10.12 -0.67 4.33
N PHE A 294 9.20 -0.08 5.11
CA PHE A 294 7.92 0.41 4.65
C PHE A 294 7.78 1.90 4.97
N PRO A 295 8.20 2.80 4.05
CA PRO A 295 8.08 4.23 4.26
C PRO A 295 6.62 4.68 4.22
N GLY A 296 6.25 5.58 5.13
CA GLY A 296 4.96 6.23 5.13
C GLY A 296 3.76 5.29 5.37
N VAL A 297 3.92 4.30 6.26
CA VAL A 297 2.81 3.44 6.69
C VAL A 297 1.71 4.29 7.31
N PRO A 298 0.48 4.28 6.73
CA PRO A 298 -0.54 5.25 7.10
C PRO A 298 -1.38 4.81 8.27
N TRP A 299 -1.79 5.78 9.10
CA TRP A 299 -2.87 5.68 10.08
C TRP A 299 -2.63 4.66 11.18
N CYS A 300 -1.44 4.68 11.78
CA CYS A 300 -1.04 3.75 12.83
C CYS A 300 -1.75 4.05 14.16
N CYS A 301 -2.36 3.02 14.77
CA CYS A 301 -2.96 3.05 16.09
C CYS A 301 -2.30 1.96 16.94
N TYR A 302 -1.33 2.32 17.77
CA TYR A 302 -0.55 1.39 18.60
C TYR A 302 -1.34 0.98 19.84
N PHE A 303 -1.48 -0.33 20.05
CA PHE A 303 -2.11 -0.90 21.24
C PHE A 303 -1.18 -1.78 22.07
N ILE A 304 0.02 -2.11 21.57
CA ILE A 304 1.15 -2.65 22.34
C ILE A 304 2.42 -1.90 21.89
N PRO A 305 2.62 -0.66 22.39
CA PRO A 305 3.73 0.18 21.93
C PRO A 305 5.11 -0.43 22.18
N GLU A 306 5.26 -1.22 23.25
CA GLU A 306 6.53 -1.84 23.66
C GLU A 306 7.08 -2.81 22.61
N THR A 307 6.21 -3.44 21.84
CA THR A 307 6.57 -4.37 20.75
C THR A 307 6.21 -3.84 19.36
N GLY A 308 5.71 -2.60 19.28
CA GLY A 308 5.36 -1.97 18.01
C GLY A 308 4.09 -2.51 17.36
N VAL A 309 3.21 -3.22 18.09
CA VAL A 309 1.98 -3.79 17.50
C VAL A 309 0.89 -2.71 17.39
N ALA A 310 0.41 -2.53 16.17
CA ALA A 310 -0.57 -1.50 15.81
C ALA A 310 -1.60 -1.99 14.79
N PHE A 311 -2.71 -1.28 14.69
CA PHE A 311 -3.53 -1.22 13.47
C PHE A 311 -2.91 -0.22 12.52
N HIS A 312 -2.86 -0.52 11.22
CA HIS A 312 -2.41 0.44 10.21
C HIS A 312 -2.87 0.05 8.81
N GLY A 313 -2.84 1.00 7.88
CA GLY A 313 -3.06 0.73 6.47
C GLY A 313 -1.89 -0.06 5.86
N ALA A 314 -2.21 -1.06 5.05
CA ALA A 314 -1.22 -1.82 4.29
C ALA A 314 -1.40 -1.55 2.80
N TYR A 315 -0.48 -0.77 2.22
CA TYR A 315 -0.48 -0.46 0.78
C TYR A 315 0.29 -1.50 -0.06
N TRP A 316 0.82 -2.56 0.56
CA TRP A 316 1.65 -3.58 -0.11
C TRP A 316 0.94 -4.90 -0.36
N HIS A 317 -0.29 -5.08 0.11
CA HIS A 317 -1.10 -6.25 -0.20
C HIS A 317 -2.60 -5.93 -0.13
N ASP A 318 -3.40 -6.75 -0.80
CA ASP A 318 -4.86 -6.71 -0.78
C ASP A 318 -5.47 -8.04 -0.28
N ASN A 319 -4.68 -8.80 0.50
CA ASN A 319 -5.00 -10.16 0.96
C ASN A 319 -5.63 -10.16 2.36
N PHE A 320 -6.59 -9.27 2.59
CA PHE A 320 -7.29 -9.19 3.88
C PHE A 320 -8.21 -10.40 4.09
N GLY A 321 -8.17 -10.96 5.30
CA GLY A 321 -8.80 -12.22 5.66
C GLY A 321 -7.81 -13.34 5.86
N MET A 322 -6.52 -13.07 5.63
CA MET A 322 -5.39 -13.97 5.83
C MET A 322 -4.31 -13.35 6.70
N MET A 323 -3.56 -14.16 7.43
CA MET A 323 -2.41 -13.69 8.20
C MET A 323 -1.29 -13.27 7.25
N MET A 324 -0.82 -12.02 7.34
CA MET A 324 0.18 -11.45 6.44
C MET A 324 1.23 -10.58 7.15
N SER A 325 1.06 -10.26 8.44
CA SER A 325 1.89 -9.29 9.15
C SER A 325 2.94 -9.96 10.07
N HIS A 326 3.78 -9.13 10.68
CA HIS A 326 4.75 -9.49 11.72
C HIS A 326 4.28 -9.07 13.12
N GLY A 327 2.96 -9.15 13.38
CA GLY A 327 2.35 -8.84 14.68
C GLY A 327 1.27 -7.79 14.61
N CYS A 328 1.38 -6.81 13.74
CA CYS A 328 0.38 -5.78 13.50
C CYS A 328 -0.94 -6.33 12.95
N VAL A 329 -1.97 -5.53 12.96
CA VAL A 329 -3.25 -5.80 12.30
C VAL A 329 -3.35 -4.92 11.05
N ASN A 330 -3.02 -5.51 9.91
CA ASN A 330 -3.07 -4.84 8.61
C ASN A 330 -4.51 -4.70 8.12
N MET A 331 -4.84 -3.54 7.55
CA MET A 331 -6.18 -3.25 7.01
C MET A 331 -6.09 -2.37 5.76
N PRO A 332 -7.19 -2.27 4.95
CA PRO A 332 -7.23 -1.31 3.85
C PRO A 332 -6.95 0.12 4.33
N CYS A 333 -6.20 0.90 3.54
CA CYS A 333 -5.73 2.23 3.97
C CYS A 333 -6.88 3.19 4.29
N ASP A 334 -8.00 3.14 3.55
CA ASP A 334 -9.20 3.93 3.80
C ASP A 334 -9.87 3.54 5.13
N LYS A 335 -9.86 2.26 5.49
CA LYS A 335 -10.42 1.75 6.76
C LYS A 335 -9.50 2.07 7.93
N ALA A 336 -8.18 2.04 7.72
CA ALA A 336 -7.21 2.50 8.71
C ALA A 336 -7.37 4.00 8.99
N LYS A 337 -7.59 4.82 7.95
CA LYS A 337 -7.93 6.24 8.10
C LYS A 337 -9.20 6.45 8.91
N TRP A 338 -10.24 5.67 8.63
CA TRP A 338 -11.48 5.71 9.39
C TRP A 338 -11.24 5.35 10.87
N LEU A 339 -10.52 4.24 11.15
CA LEU A 339 -10.20 3.81 12.51
C LEU A 339 -9.38 4.87 13.25
N PHE A 340 -8.37 5.44 12.59
CA PHE A 340 -7.53 6.50 13.14
C PHE A 340 -8.34 7.75 13.56
N ARG A 341 -9.37 8.11 12.80
CA ARG A 341 -10.28 9.22 13.12
C ARG A 341 -11.25 8.86 14.24
N TRP A 342 -11.73 7.63 14.27
CA TRP A 342 -12.76 7.16 15.18
C TRP A 342 -12.22 6.79 16.56
N ALA A 343 -11.07 6.17 16.65
CA ALA A 343 -10.49 5.67 17.90
C ALA A 343 -9.94 6.80 18.76
N LYS A 344 -9.99 6.60 20.08
CA LYS A 344 -9.32 7.46 21.06
C LYS A 344 -7.90 6.96 21.34
N PRO A 345 -6.95 7.84 21.74
CA PRO A 345 -7.11 9.26 22.00
C PRO A 345 -7.51 10.06 20.76
N LEU A 346 -8.22 11.17 20.96
CA LEU A 346 -8.62 12.04 19.84
C LEU A 346 -7.41 12.73 19.24
N ILE A 347 -7.51 13.02 17.95
CA ILE A 347 -6.56 13.85 17.25
C ILE A 347 -6.92 15.32 17.57
N SER A 348 -5.95 16.11 18.03
CA SER A 348 -6.14 17.53 18.24
C SER A 348 -6.14 18.30 16.91
N GLY A 349 -6.78 19.46 16.88
CA GLY A 349 -6.79 20.36 15.71
C GLY A 349 -5.40 20.79 15.24
N ASP A 350 -4.41 20.78 16.13
CA ASP A 350 -3.01 21.09 15.84
C ASP A 350 -2.21 19.87 15.32
N MET A 351 -2.84 18.93 14.76
CA MET A 351 -2.35 17.62 14.30
C MET A 351 -0.87 17.37 14.67
N LYS A 352 -0.64 16.66 15.79
CA LYS A 352 0.71 16.29 16.23
C LYS A 352 1.18 15.05 15.47
N ARG A 353 2.51 14.87 15.38
CA ARG A 353 3.08 13.64 14.84
C ARG A 353 2.60 12.42 15.61
N GLU A 354 2.52 12.55 16.93
CA GLU A 354 2.04 11.51 17.84
C GLU A 354 0.92 12.04 18.73
N ASN A 355 -0.10 11.22 18.95
CA ASN A 355 -1.21 11.50 19.84
C ASN A 355 -1.22 10.41 20.93
N ILE A 356 -0.58 10.69 22.06
CA ILE A 356 -0.39 9.76 23.19
C ILE A 356 -1.51 9.96 24.21
N GLY A 357 -2.04 8.85 24.73
CA GLY A 357 -3.03 8.84 25.80
C GLY A 357 -3.77 7.52 25.89
N PHE A 358 -4.50 7.32 27.00
CA PHE A 358 -5.35 6.15 27.19
C PHE A 358 -6.55 6.21 26.26
N GLY A 359 -6.67 5.23 25.40
CA GLY A 359 -7.65 5.26 24.32
C GLY A 359 -8.57 4.06 24.25
N THR A 360 -9.12 3.83 23.07
CA THR A 360 -10.15 2.79 22.79
C THR A 360 -9.62 1.40 23.16
N ARG A 361 -10.46 0.62 23.86
CA ARG A 361 -10.20 -0.77 24.21
C ARG A 361 -10.09 -1.66 22.98
N VAL A 362 -9.15 -2.60 23.02
CA VAL A 362 -8.86 -3.60 21.98
C VAL A 362 -8.85 -4.98 22.60
N ASP A 363 -9.76 -5.84 22.19
CA ASP A 363 -9.82 -7.26 22.59
C ASP A 363 -9.38 -8.12 21.40
N VAL A 364 -8.26 -8.83 21.52
CA VAL A 364 -7.72 -9.78 20.55
C VAL A 364 -8.05 -11.20 21.00
N ILE A 365 -8.92 -11.92 20.26
CA ILE A 365 -9.48 -13.23 20.58
C ILE A 365 -9.14 -14.32 19.56
#